data_f531d16e3b90f68d45d32eb4edbf7573
#
_entry.id   f531d16e3b90f68d45d32eb4edbf7573
#
_cell.length_a   1.000
_cell.length_b   1.000
_cell.length_c   1.000
_cell.angle_alpha   90.00
_cell.angle_beta   90.00
_cell.angle_gamma   90.00
#
_symmetry.space_group_name_H-M   'P 1'
#
loop_
_entity.id
_entity.type
_entity.pdbx_description
1 polymer ?
#
loop_
_entity_poly.entity_id
_entity_poly.type
_entity_poly.pdbx_seq_one_letter_code
_entity_poly.pdbx_strand_id
1 'polypeptide(L)'
;VLGNTFHLWLRPGLDVIARHGGLHRFMNWSGPILTDSGGFQVWSLGDLRKISEEGVVFQSPVNGDRLFLSPEESMRIQRVLNSDIAMVFDECTPYPATRNEAALSMELSLRWARRSRVAFDAEDLGGGVVDALRESPSDAAADAANQAAGRPSNGLFGIVQGGVFEDLRERSLECLLEIGFEGYALGGLSVGEPKEEMLRILSHMGTRLPTNRPRYVMGVGTPEDLVEAVSQGIDMFDCVMPTRNARNGWLFTRHGDLKIRNARFKDDLLPIDPECTCPACSPESHGDDRAPFTRAYLHHLQRTNEMLGASLATLHNLHFYMQMMREMREAILRGRFEAWRRDFSGARGQGIE
;
A
#
# COMPACT_ATOMS: atom_id res chain seq x y z
N VAL A 1 3.74 6.82 2.02
CA VAL A 1 3.09 5.87 2.95
C VAL A 1 1.64 5.66 2.56
N LEU A 2 1.02 4.54 3.02
CA LEU A 2 -0.40 4.27 2.82
C LEU A 2 -1.17 4.48 4.12
N GLY A 3 -2.25 5.27 4.05
CA GLY A 3 -3.23 5.45 5.12
C GLY A 3 -4.48 4.62 4.84
N ASN A 4 -4.99 3.92 5.86
CA ASN A 4 -6.20 3.13 5.71
C ASN A 4 -7.44 3.96 6.01
N THR A 5 -8.21 4.26 4.96
CA THR A 5 -9.40 5.12 5.02
C THR A 5 -10.45 4.62 6.02
N PHE A 6 -10.76 3.32 5.97
CA PHE A 6 -11.74 2.72 6.85
C PHE A 6 -11.35 2.86 8.34
N HIS A 7 -10.10 2.54 8.69
CA HIS A 7 -9.64 2.65 10.08
C HIS A 7 -9.57 4.10 10.55
N LEU A 8 -9.06 5.00 9.71
CA LEU A 8 -8.96 6.43 10.05
C LEU A 8 -10.33 7.10 10.20
N TRP A 9 -11.31 6.70 9.40
CA TRP A 9 -12.70 7.14 9.52
C TRP A 9 -13.30 6.72 10.87
N LEU A 10 -13.09 5.46 11.28
CA LEU A 10 -13.61 4.94 12.54
C LEU A 10 -12.83 5.47 13.76
N ARG A 11 -11.51 5.58 13.66
CA ARG A 11 -10.59 6.08 14.70
C ARG A 11 -9.33 6.68 14.08
N PRO A 12 -8.96 7.92 14.41
CA PRO A 12 -9.52 8.79 15.45
C PRO A 12 -10.85 9.46 15.07
N GLY A 13 -11.33 9.29 13.82
CA GLY A 13 -12.50 9.97 13.27
C GLY A 13 -12.12 11.22 12.47
N LEU A 14 -13.01 11.59 11.55
CA LEU A 14 -12.73 12.66 10.59
C LEU A 14 -12.60 14.03 11.25
N ASP A 15 -13.38 14.30 12.31
CA ASP A 15 -13.32 15.60 13.02
C ASP A 15 -11.96 15.86 13.63
N VAL A 16 -11.29 14.83 14.14
CA VAL A 16 -9.92 14.96 14.69
C VAL A 16 -8.93 15.29 13.59
N ILE A 17 -8.99 14.55 12.48
CA ILE A 17 -8.06 14.73 11.36
C ILE A 17 -8.30 16.08 10.68
N ALA A 18 -9.57 16.47 10.50
CA ALA A 18 -9.94 17.77 9.95
C ALA A 18 -9.36 18.93 10.74
N ARG A 19 -9.48 18.90 12.09
CA ARG A 19 -8.90 19.94 12.99
C ARG A 19 -7.37 20.05 12.87
N HIS A 20 -6.69 19.00 12.43
CA HIS A 20 -5.24 19.03 12.17
C HIS A 20 -4.91 19.47 10.73
N GLY A 21 -5.90 19.68 9.84
CA GLY A 21 -5.68 20.03 8.44
C GLY A 21 -5.21 18.85 7.58
N GLY A 22 -5.68 17.63 7.88
CA GLY A 22 -5.37 16.42 7.13
C GLY A 22 -4.23 15.57 7.73
N LEU A 23 -3.96 14.45 7.08
CA LEU A 23 -3.03 13.42 7.57
C LEU A 23 -1.59 13.91 7.68
N HIS A 24 -1.11 14.71 6.74
CA HIS A 24 0.27 15.23 6.74
C HIS A 24 0.61 15.93 8.06
N ARG A 25 -0.27 16.81 8.52
CA ARG A 25 -0.08 17.52 9.79
C ARG A 25 -0.38 16.63 10.99
N PHE A 26 -1.43 15.80 10.91
CA PHE A 26 -1.81 14.89 11.98
C PHE A 26 -0.66 13.96 12.39
N MET A 27 0.07 13.41 11.42
CA MET A 27 1.18 12.48 11.67
C MET A 27 2.58 13.11 11.52
N ASN A 28 2.66 14.43 11.29
CA ASN A 28 3.91 15.16 11.04
C ASN A 28 4.75 14.51 9.92
N TRP A 29 4.10 14.19 8.79
CA TRP A 29 4.70 13.49 7.65
C TRP A 29 4.73 14.40 6.42
N SER A 30 5.93 14.66 5.87
CA SER A 30 6.13 15.55 4.71
C SER A 30 6.19 14.81 3.37
N GLY A 31 6.30 13.48 3.40
CA GLY A 31 6.34 12.66 2.19
C GLY A 31 4.94 12.36 1.61
N PRO A 32 4.85 11.75 0.42
CA PRO A 32 3.57 11.40 -0.18
C PRO A 32 2.74 10.43 0.68
N ILE A 33 1.43 10.64 0.66
CA ILE A 33 0.43 9.77 1.30
C ILE A 33 -0.55 9.29 0.25
N LEU A 34 -0.77 7.98 0.19
CA LEU A 34 -1.87 7.35 -0.53
C LEU A 34 -2.90 6.87 0.49
N THR A 35 -4.19 7.09 0.23
CA THR A 35 -5.27 6.47 1.01
C THR A 35 -5.99 5.43 0.15
N ASP A 36 -6.26 4.26 0.74
CA ASP A 36 -7.10 3.25 0.10
C ASP A 36 -8.57 3.71 0.06
N SER A 37 -9.42 2.97 -0.64
CA SER A 37 -10.85 3.30 -0.75
C SER A 37 -11.67 2.94 0.50
N GLY A 38 -11.14 2.11 1.38
CA GLY A 38 -11.86 1.45 2.47
C GLY A 38 -12.64 0.20 2.03
N GLY A 39 -12.73 -0.08 0.73
CA GLY A 39 -13.50 -1.20 0.18
C GLY A 39 -13.01 -2.57 0.63
N PHE A 40 -11.71 -2.82 0.60
CA PHE A 40 -11.11 -4.09 1.01
C PHE A 40 -11.36 -4.41 2.49
N GLN A 41 -11.26 -3.42 3.39
CA GLN A 41 -11.50 -3.62 4.82
C GLN A 41 -12.96 -3.95 5.10
N VAL A 42 -13.89 -3.27 4.42
CA VAL A 42 -15.31 -3.61 4.49
C VAL A 42 -15.57 -4.97 3.86
N TRP A 43 -14.88 -5.32 2.77
CA TRP A 43 -14.94 -6.66 2.18
C TRP A 43 -14.48 -7.74 3.18
N SER A 44 -13.45 -7.50 3.97
CA SER A 44 -12.92 -8.46 4.95
C SER A 44 -13.86 -8.72 6.16
N LEU A 45 -14.92 -7.91 6.36
CA LEU A 45 -15.90 -8.10 7.42
C LEU A 45 -16.86 -9.29 7.18
N GLY A 46 -16.84 -9.91 6.00
CA GLY A 46 -17.62 -11.11 5.70
C GLY A 46 -19.14 -10.88 5.85
N ASP A 47 -19.79 -11.72 6.68
CA ASP A 47 -21.24 -11.69 6.88
C ASP A 47 -21.79 -10.43 7.57
N LEU A 48 -20.93 -9.58 8.11
CA LEU A 48 -21.31 -8.31 8.76
C LEU A 48 -21.58 -7.19 7.75
N ARG A 49 -21.53 -7.47 6.44
CA ARG A 49 -21.73 -6.50 5.37
C ARG A 49 -22.85 -6.90 4.43
N LYS A 50 -23.45 -5.92 3.79
CA LYS A 50 -24.37 -6.09 2.66
C LYS A 50 -24.01 -5.12 1.54
N ILE A 51 -23.64 -5.67 0.39
CA ILE A 51 -23.29 -4.93 -0.82
C ILE A 51 -24.55 -4.66 -1.64
N SER A 52 -24.69 -3.48 -2.21
CA SER A 52 -25.73 -3.07 -3.13
C SER A 52 -25.14 -2.14 -4.20
N GLU A 53 -25.94 -1.73 -5.18
CA GLU A 53 -25.55 -0.75 -6.20
C GLU A 53 -25.14 0.60 -5.58
N GLU A 54 -25.81 1.00 -4.50
CA GLU A 54 -25.59 2.29 -3.84
C GLU A 54 -24.28 2.32 -3.05
N GLY A 55 -23.83 1.17 -2.51
CA GLY A 55 -22.68 1.05 -1.65
C GLY A 55 -22.77 -0.14 -0.70
N VAL A 56 -22.05 -0.08 0.42
CA VAL A 56 -21.96 -1.18 1.39
C VAL A 56 -22.47 -0.74 2.76
N VAL A 57 -23.42 -1.48 3.29
CA VAL A 57 -23.86 -1.38 4.69
C VAL A 57 -23.09 -2.40 5.51
N PHE A 58 -22.54 -2.00 6.65
CA PHE A 58 -21.81 -2.89 7.54
C PHE A 58 -21.95 -2.47 9.00
N GLN A 59 -21.53 -3.37 9.91
CA GLN A 59 -21.43 -3.06 11.34
C GLN A 59 -19.99 -2.67 11.69
N SER A 60 -19.85 -1.52 12.38
CA SER A 60 -18.57 -1.04 12.87
C SER A 60 -17.94 -2.06 13.83
N PRO A 61 -16.71 -2.52 13.60
CA PRO A 61 -16.01 -3.41 14.52
C PRO A 61 -15.58 -2.70 15.81
N VAL A 62 -15.76 -1.37 15.90
CA VAL A 62 -15.35 -0.55 17.04
C VAL A 62 -16.44 -0.47 18.10
N ASN A 63 -17.70 -0.25 17.68
CA ASN A 63 -18.82 0.01 18.59
C ASN A 63 -20.13 -0.68 18.15
N GLY A 64 -20.12 -1.43 17.04
CA GLY A 64 -21.29 -2.15 16.55
C GLY A 64 -22.30 -1.28 15.77
N ASP A 65 -22.05 0.00 15.59
CA ASP A 65 -22.94 0.89 14.85
C ASP A 65 -23.10 0.45 13.39
N ARG A 66 -24.32 0.61 12.87
CA ARG A 66 -24.59 0.36 11.46
C ARG A 66 -24.13 1.55 10.63
N LEU A 67 -23.18 1.32 9.74
CA LEU A 67 -22.58 2.33 8.86
C LEU A 67 -22.86 2.02 7.40
N PHE A 68 -22.80 3.06 6.58
CA PHE A 68 -22.95 2.98 5.14
C PHE A 68 -21.75 3.66 4.46
N LEU A 69 -21.10 2.97 3.54
CA LEU A 69 -20.01 3.49 2.74
C LEU A 69 -20.38 3.37 1.26
N SER A 70 -20.50 4.51 0.61
CA SER A 70 -20.73 4.64 -0.84
C SER A 70 -19.47 5.18 -1.53
N PRO A 71 -19.39 5.13 -2.88
CA PRO A 71 -18.32 5.82 -3.62
C PRO A 71 -18.17 7.28 -3.24
N GLU A 72 -19.27 8.02 -3.11
CA GLU A 72 -19.25 9.44 -2.74
C GLU A 72 -18.74 9.65 -1.31
N GLU A 73 -19.18 8.80 -0.37
CA GLU A 73 -18.73 8.89 1.01
C GLU A 73 -17.24 8.53 1.13
N SER A 74 -16.76 7.53 0.39
CA SER A 74 -15.32 7.22 0.34
C SER A 74 -14.51 8.41 -0.17
N MET A 75 -14.97 9.09 -1.22
CA MET A 75 -14.30 10.31 -1.74
C MET A 75 -14.33 11.44 -0.72
N ARG A 76 -15.47 11.66 -0.03
CA ARG A 76 -15.59 12.66 1.03
C ARG A 76 -14.59 12.39 2.18
N ILE A 77 -14.49 11.13 2.63
CA ILE A 77 -13.56 10.73 3.67
C ILE A 77 -12.12 11.00 3.23
N GLN A 78 -11.71 10.53 2.05
CA GLN A 78 -10.34 10.69 1.54
C GLN A 78 -9.97 12.17 1.32
N ARG A 79 -10.94 13.01 0.97
CA ARG A 79 -10.74 14.46 0.90
C ARG A 79 -10.44 15.08 2.27
N VAL A 80 -11.16 14.68 3.33
CA VAL A 80 -10.87 15.12 4.70
C VAL A 80 -9.50 14.62 5.16
N LEU A 81 -9.13 13.38 4.79
CA LEU A 81 -7.79 12.84 5.05
C LEU A 81 -6.69 13.61 4.32
N ASN A 82 -7.01 14.27 3.21
CA ASN A 82 -6.12 15.11 2.40
C ASN A 82 -4.84 14.38 1.98
N SER A 83 -5.00 13.18 1.42
CA SER A 83 -3.90 12.39 0.85
C SER A 83 -3.51 12.91 -0.54
N ASP A 84 -2.25 12.70 -0.96
CA ASP A 84 -1.79 13.07 -2.31
C ASP A 84 -2.40 12.16 -3.38
N ILE A 85 -2.69 10.91 -3.04
CA ILE A 85 -3.33 9.93 -3.92
C ILE A 85 -4.51 9.29 -3.20
N ALA A 86 -5.69 9.39 -3.81
CA ALA A 86 -6.92 8.71 -3.41
C ALA A 86 -7.21 7.54 -4.34
N MET A 87 -7.89 6.50 -3.84
CA MET A 87 -8.31 5.34 -4.63
C MET A 87 -9.83 5.37 -4.84
N VAL A 88 -10.30 4.99 -6.05
CA VAL A 88 -11.73 4.79 -6.29
C VAL A 88 -12.30 3.72 -5.37
N PHE A 89 -13.59 3.85 -5.01
CA PHE A 89 -14.27 2.79 -4.28
C PHE A 89 -14.55 1.60 -5.20
N ASP A 90 -14.17 0.40 -4.78
CA ASP A 90 -14.26 -0.82 -5.58
C ASP A 90 -14.75 -2.02 -4.76
N GLU A 91 -15.20 -3.06 -5.44
CA GLU A 91 -15.51 -4.36 -4.87
C GLU A 91 -14.37 -5.34 -5.16
N CYS A 92 -13.71 -5.81 -4.11
CA CYS A 92 -12.70 -6.86 -4.23
C CYS A 92 -13.37 -8.22 -4.45
N THR A 93 -13.14 -8.83 -5.61
CA THR A 93 -13.64 -10.17 -5.92
C THR A 93 -12.88 -11.21 -5.07
N PRO A 94 -13.57 -12.13 -4.36
CA PRO A 94 -12.91 -13.20 -3.62
C PRO A 94 -12.22 -14.21 -4.56
N TYR A 95 -11.26 -14.96 -4.03
CA TYR A 95 -10.71 -16.11 -4.72
C TYR A 95 -10.99 -17.39 -3.91
N PRO A 96 -11.43 -18.50 -4.56
CA PRO A 96 -11.80 -18.61 -5.97
C PRO A 96 -13.16 -17.94 -6.28
N ALA A 97 -13.31 -17.43 -7.48
CA ALA A 97 -14.58 -16.94 -8.03
C ALA A 97 -14.81 -17.51 -9.43
N THR A 98 -16.07 -17.73 -9.77
CA THR A 98 -16.43 -18.05 -11.16
C THR A 98 -16.26 -16.82 -12.05
N ARG A 99 -16.12 -17.03 -13.37
CA ARG A 99 -16.03 -15.92 -14.33
C ARG A 99 -17.25 -14.98 -14.25
N ASN A 100 -18.45 -15.53 -14.01
CA ASN A 100 -19.65 -14.72 -13.89
C ASN A 100 -19.65 -13.83 -12.63
N GLU A 101 -19.24 -14.38 -11.48
CA GLU A 101 -19.10 -13.61 -10.23
C GLU A 101 -18.04 -12.50 -10.40
N ALA A 102 -16.89 -12.82 -11.00
CA ALA A 102 -15.86 -11.83 -11.27
C ALA A 102 -16.35 -10.72 -12.23
N ALA A 103 -17.15 -11.08 -13.25
CA ALA A 103 -17.73 -10.12 -14.18
C ALA A 103 -18.73 -9.18 -13.48
N LEU A 104 -19.61 -9.71 -12.63
CA LEU A 104 -20.60 -8.90 -11.89
C LEU A 104 -19.91 -7.92 -10.92
N SER A 105 -18.93 -8.39 -10.17
CA SER A 105 -18.12 -7.57 -9.26
C SER A 105 -17.35 -6.48 -10.02
N MET A 106 -16.72 -6.83 -11.13
CA MET A 106 -16.01 -5.88 -11.99
C MET A 106 -16.95 -4.78 -12.51
N GLU A 107 -18.12 -5.14 -13.04
CA GLU A 107 -19.08 -4.18 -13.55
C GLU A 107 -19.62 -3.24 -12.44
N LEU A 108 -19.82 -3.74 -11.23
CA LEU A 108 -20.17 -2.92 -10.08
C LEU A 108 -19.03 -1.93 -9.75
N SER A 109 -17.79 -2.42 -9.71
CA SER A 109 -16.61 -1.59 -9.47
C SER A 109 -16.45 -0.49 -10.54
N LEU A 110 -16.76 -0.75 -11.80
CA LEU A 110 -16.74 0.25 -12.88
C LEU A 110 -17.81 1.34 -12.69
N ARG A 111 -19.02 0.97 -12.27
CA ARG A 111 -20.07 1.96 -11.96
C ARG A 111 -19.67 2.82 -10.75
N TRP A 112 -19.09 2.21 -9.72
CA TRP A 112 -18.56 2.90 -8.54
C TRP A 112 -17.36 3.79 -8.87
N ALA A 113 -16.47 3.35 -9.77
CA ALA A 113 -15.34 4.16 -10.24
C ALA A 113 -15.82 5.45 -10.93
N ARG A 114 -16.86 5.37 -11.76
CA ARG A 114 -17.47 6.56 -12.40
C ARG A 114 -18.08 7.51 -11.37
N ARG A 115 -18.81 6.98 -10.39
CA ARG A 115 -19.36 7.77 -9.28
C ARG A 115 -18.27 8.41 -8.42
N SER A 116 -17.20 7.64 -8.12
CA SER A 116 -16.02 8.16 -7.40
C SER A 116 -15.37 9.32 -8.17
N ARG A 117 -15.21 9.21 -9.51
CA ARG A 117 -14.63 10.28 -10.33
C ARG A 117 -15.49 11.55 -10.26
N VAL A 118 -16.79 11.41 -10.45
CA VAL A 118 -17.72 12.54 -10.37
C VAL A 118 -17.68 13.22 -8.99
N ALA A 119 -17.69 12.41 -7.91
CA ALA A 119 -17.61 12.93 -6.54
C ALA A 119 -16.26 13.58 -6.22
N PHE A 120 -15.17 13.02 -6.74
CA PHE A 120 -13.82 13.58 -6.54
C PHE A 120 -13.66 14.92 -7.27
N ASP A 121 -14.25 15.10 -8.45
CA ASP A 121 -14.14 16.33 -9.24
C ASP A 121 -15.12 17.42 -8.76
N ALA A 122 -16.15 17.06 -7.98
CA ALA A 122 -17.07 18.05 -7.44
C ALA A 122 -16.38 18.96 -6.43
N GLU A 123 -16.48 20.28 -6.62
CA GLU A 123 -15.89 21.27 -5.70
C GLU A 123 -16.58 21.26 -4.32
N ASP A 124 -17.86 20.85 -4.30
CA ASP A 124 -18.72 20.88 -3.11
C ASP A 124 -19.20 19.46 -2.75
N LEU A 125 -18.46 18.78 -1.89
CA LEU A 125 -18.91 17.53 -1.26
C LEU A 125 -19.71 17.78 0.02
N GLY A 126 -20.66 18.72 -0.03
CA GLY A 126 -21.73 18.88 0.97
C GLY A 126 -21.27 19.18 2.40
N GLY A 127 -21.25 20.46 2.71
CA GLY A 127 -21.58 21.08 3.97
C GLY A 127 -20.97 20.61 5.29
N GLY A 128 -20.27 21.49 5.95
CA GLY A 128 -20.06 21.51 7.41
C GLY A 128 -18.63 21.17 7.86
N VAL A 129 -18.03 20.08 7.43
CA VAL A 129 -16.66 19.72 7.88
C VAL A 129 -15.59 20.41 7.01
N VAL A 130 -15.87 20.57 5.72
CA VAL A 130 -14.95 21.26 4.79
C VAL A 130 -15.00 22.76 5.02
N ASP A 131 -16.15 23.33 5.38
CA ASP A 131 -16.28 24.75 5.72
C ASP A 131 -15.55 25.10 7.03
N ALA A 132 -15.57 24.21 8.02
CA ALA A 132 -14.77 24.37 9.24
C ALA A 132 -13.24 24.35 8.96
N LEU A 133 -12.79 23.71 7.87
CA LEU A 133 -11.40 23.75 7.42
C LEU A 133 -11.07 25.09 6.73
N ARG A 134 -12.02 25.75 6.10
CA ARG A 134 -11.83 27.04 5.40
C ARG A 134 -11.84 28.26 6.34
N GLU A 135 -12.39 28.14 7.56
CA GLU A 135 -12.53 29.25 8.48
C GLU A 135 -11.31 29.48 9.39
N SER A 136 -10.29 28.65 9.35
CA SER A 136 -9.05 28.90 10.09
C SER A 136 -8.10 29.78 9.29
N PRO A 137 -7.69 30.96 9.78
CA PRO A 137 -6.69 31.81 9.11
C PRO A 137 -5.34 31.13 8.87
N SER A 138 -5.07 30.00 9.56
CA SER A 138 -3.91 29.15 9.34
C SER A 138 -3.98 28.35 8.02
N ASP A 139 -5.19 28.13 7.47
CA ASP A 139 -5.39 27.21 6.36
C ASP A 139 -5.14 27.88 5.01
N ALA A 140 -5.49 29.16 4.86
CA ALA A 140 -5.13 29.94 3.67
C ALA A 140 -3.59 30.07 3.53
N ALA A 141 -2.86 30.17 4.64
CA ALA A 141 -1.40 30.16 4.64
C ALA A 141 -0.80 28.79 4.34
N ALA A 142 -1.49 27.71 4.73
CA ALA A 142 -1.07 26.33 4.46
C ALA A 142 -1.37 25.88 3.03
N ASP A 143 -2.52 26.29 2.48
CA ASP A 143 -2.85 26.06 1.07
C ASP A 143 -1.93 26.88 0.16
N ALA A 144 -1.62 28.13 0.54
CA ALA A 144 -0.62 28.94 -0.13
C ALA A 144 0.80 28.32 -0.02
N ALA A 145 1.15 27.73 1.11
CA ALA A 145 2.44 27.04 1.30
C ALA A 145 2.50 25.70 0.51
N ASN A 146 1.39 24.99 0.39
CA ASN A 146 1.30 23.78 -0.45
C ASN A 146 1.35 24.13 -1.95
N GLN A 147 0.65 25.19 -2.38
CA GLN A 147 0.74 25.73 -3.74
C GLN A 147 2.12 26.32 -4.03
N ALA A 148 2.71 27.04 -3.08
CA ALA A 148 4.07 27.58 -3.21
C ALA A 148 5.14 26.49 -3.20
N ALA A 149 4.91 25.35 -2.56
CA ALA A 149 5.77 24.18 -2.58
C ALA A 149 5.63 23.35 -3.87
N GLY A 150 4.77 23.77 -4.81
CA GLY A 150 4.56 23.06 -6.09
C GLY A 150 4.01 21.64 -5.90
N ARG A 151 3.28 21.35 -4.81
CA ARG A 151 2.61 20.06 -4.64
C ARG A 151 1.52 19.94 -5.71
N PRO A 152 1.54 18.85 -6.51
CA PRO A 152 0.47 18.62 -7.48
C PRO A 152 -0.87 18.49 -6.74
N SER A 153 -1.96 18.84 -7.42
CA SER A 153 -3.32 18.53 -6.97
C SER A 153 -3.43 17.04 -6.68
N ASN A 154 -4.21 16.66 -5.67
CA ASN A 154 -4.45 15.26 -5.31
C ASN A 154 -4.86 14.47 -6.56
N GLY A 155 -4.33 13.25 -6.73
CA GLY A 155 -4.68 12.36 -7.83
C GLY A 155 -5.68 11.29 -7.41
N LEU A 156 -6.60 10.91 -8.28
CA LEU A 156 -7.48 9.77 -8.09
C LEU A 156 -7.02 8.61 -8.99
N PHE A 157 -6.81 7.43 -8.41
CA PHE A 157 -6.42 6.24 -9.15
C PHE A 157 -7.60 5.30 -9.37
N GLY A 158 -7.76 4.84 -10.62
CA GLY A 158 -8.70 3.78 -10.99
C GLY A 158 -8.16 2.41 -10.61
N ILE A 159 -9.06 1.47 -10.25
CA ILE A 159 -8.69 0.10 -9.86
C ILE A 159 -9.26 -0.89 -10.88
N VAL A 160 -8.37 -1.58 -11.59
CA VAL A 160 -8.70 -2.66 -12.52
C VAL A 160 -9.07 -3.91 -11.74
N GLN A 161 -10.33 -4.34 -11.84
CA GLN A 161 -10.85 -5.59 -11.30
C GLN A 161 -11.09 -6.61 -12.42
N GLY A 162 -11.48 -7.86 -12.09
CA GLY A 162 -11.77 -8.93 -13.06
C GLY A 162 -11.24 -10.30 -12.64
N GLY A 163 -10.83 -10.46 -11.37
CA GLY A 163 -10.29 -11.70 -10.83
C GLY A 163 -9.06 -12.19 -11.60
N VAL A 164 -9.00 -13.47 -11.91
CA VAL A 164 -7.92 -14.08 -12.70
C VAL A 164 -8.27 -14.22 -14.20
N PHE A 165 -9.27 -13.44 -14.70
CA PHE A 165 -9.76 -13.52 -16.07
C PHE A 165 -9.23 -12.34 -16.89
N GLU A 166 -8.37 -12.62 -17.87
CA GLU A 166 -7.65 -11.61 -18.68
C GLU A 166 -8.62 -10.70 -19.44
N ASP A 167 -9.61 -11.28 -20.09
CA ASP A 167 -10.62 -10.55 -20.87
C ASP A 167 -11.46 -9.58 -20.01
N LEU A 168 -11.78 -9.97 -18.76
CA LEU A 168 -12.46 -9.07 -17.83
C LEU A 168 -11.55 -7.92 -17.39
N ARG A 169 -10.28 -8.17 -17.15
CA ARG A 169 -9.32 -7.12 -16.79
C ARG A 169 -9.05 -6.16 -17.94
N GLU A 170 -8.98 -6.65 -19.18
CA GLU A 170 -8.88 -5.79 -20.36
C GLU A 170 -10.11 -4.86 -20.46
N ARG A 171 -11.32 -5.43 -20.36
CA ARG A 171 -12.56 -4.65 -20.36
C ARG A 171 -12.60 -3.64 -19.22
N SER A 172 -12.18 -4.05 -18.01
CA SER A 172 -12.10 -3.15 -16.85
C SER A 172 -11.17 -1.96 -17.14
N LEU A 173 -9.99 -2.23 -17.67
CA LEU A 173 -9.03 -1.18 -18.01
C LEU A 173 -9.57 -0.24 -19.09
N GLU A 174 -10.15 -0.76 -20.18
CA GLU A 174 -10.74 0.04 -21.26
C GLU A 174 -11.77 1.03 -20.71
N CYS A 175 -12.72 0.56 -19.88
CA CYS A 175 -13.73 1.42 -19.29
C CYS A 175 -13.13 2.46 -18.31
N LEU A 176 -12.09 2.10 -17.56
CA LEU A 176 -11.41 3.05 -16.67
C LEU A 176 -10.62 4.11 -17.46
N LEU A 177 -10.06 3.75 -18.62
CA LEU A 177 -9.40 4.69 -19.51
C LEU A 177 -10.38 5.71 -20.11
N GLU A 178 -11.62 5.29 -20.42
CA GLU A 178 -12.68 6.19 -20.87
C GLU A 178 -13.12 7.18 -19.79
N ILE A 179 -13.16 6.76 -18.51
CA ILE A 179 -13.45 7.64 -17.37
C ILE A 179 -12.31 8.64 -17.15
N GLY A 180 -11.07 8.17 -17.21
CA GLY A 180 -9.85 8.96 -17.02
C GLY A 180 -9.43 9.11 -15.56
N PHE A 181 -8.19 8.66 -15.25
CA PHE A 181 -7.60 8.73 -13.93
C PHE A 181 -6.13 9.17 -14.00
N GLU A 182 -5.62 9.72 -12.88
CA GLU A 182 -4.23 10.15 -12.76
C GLU A 182 -3.26 8.97 -12.66
N GLY A 183 -3.74 7.78 -12.27
CA GLY A 183 -3.00 6.52 -12.24
C GLY A 183 -3.93 5.32 -12.26
N TYR A 184 -3.37 4.12 -12.45
CA TYR A 184 -4.13 2.89 -12.56
C TYR A 184 -3.54 1.80 -11.67
N ALA A 185 -4.40 1.17 -10.87
CA ALA A 185 -4.04 0.08 -9.99
C ALA A 185 -4.58 -1.26 -10.49
N LEU A 186 -3.87 -2.34 -10.21
CA LEU A 186 -4.37 -3.71 -10.34
C LEU A 186 -4.83 -4.17 -8.95
N GLY A 187 -6.15 -4.28 -8.77
CA GLY A 187 -6.76 -4.78 -7.55
C GLY A 187 -7.15 -6.25 -7.66
N GLY A 188 -7.62 -6.86 -6.55
CA GLY A 188 -8.08 -8.24 -6.52
C GLY A 188 -7.01 -9.27 -6.88
N LEU A 189 -5.75 -8.97 -6.56
CA LEU A 189 -4.61 -9.89 -6.57
C LEU A 189 -4.08 -10.05 -5.13
N SER A 190 -3.33 -11.14 -4.87
CA SER A 190 -2.84 -11.49 -3.53
C SER A 190 -3.99 -11.70 -2.51
N VAL A 191 -5.12 -12.24 -2.98
CA VAL A 191 -6.32 -12.54 -2.19
C VAL A 191 -6.54 -14.04 -1.97
N GLY A 192 -5.52 -14.85 -2.27
CA GLY A 192 -5.52 -16.30 -2.07
C GLY A 192 -5.30 -17.14 -3.33
N GLU A 193 -5.15 -16.52 -4.50
CA GLU A 193 -4.82 -17.19 -5.74
C GLU A 193 -3.39 -17.79 -5.71
N PRO A 194 -3.13 -18.85 -6.49
CA PRO A 194 -1.78 -19.37 -6.71
C PRO A 194 -0.87 -18.28 -7.30
N LYS A 195 0.40 -18.30 -6.92
CA LYS A 195 1.40 -17.34 -7.39
C LYS A 195 1.48 -17.28 -8.92
N GLU A 196 1.35 -18.40 -9.58
CA GLU A 196 1.41 -18.53 -11.03
C GLU A 196 0.27 -17.73 -11.70
N GLU A 197 -0.92 -17.74 -11.11
CA GLU A 197 -2.06 -16.96 -11.61
C GLU A 197 -1.84 -15.47 -11.43
N MET A 198 -1.34 -15.04 -10.27
CA MET A 198 -0.95 -13.65 -10.04
C MET A 198 0.07 -13.17 -11.06
N LEU A 199 1.15 -13.92 -11.28
CA LEU A 199 2.21 -13.58 -12.22
C LEU A 199 1.70 -13.55 -13.67
N ARG A 200 0.80 -14.47 -14.03
CA ARG A 200 0.17 -14.49 -15.36
C ARG A 200 -0.62 -13.20 -15.61
N ILE A 201 -1.44 -12.79 -14.65
CA ILE A 201 -2.21 -11.54 -14.74
C ILE A 201 -1.28 -10.32 -14.75
N LEU A 202 -0.25 -10.29 -13.93
CA LEU A 202 0.73 -9.18 -13.93
C LEU A 202 1.42 -9.06 -15.29
N SER A 203 1.87 -10.16 -15.88
CA SER A 203 2.50 -10.16 -17.20
C SER A 203 1.54 -9.72 -18.29
N HIS A 204 0.28 -10.17 -18.23
CA HIS A 204 -0.76 -9.81 -19.18
C HIS A 204 -1.13 -8.32 -19.10
N MET A 205 -1.33 -7.78 -17.89
CA MET A 205 -1.78 -6.41 -17.69
C MET A 205 -0.65 -5.37 -17.72
N GLY A 206 0.57 -5.74 -17.33
CA GLY A 206 1.70 -4.82 -17.25
C GLY A 206 2.01 -4.11 -18.56
N THR A 207 1.87 -4.81 -19.68
CA THR A 207 2.08 -4.24 -21.05
C THR A 207 0.88 -3.40 -21.54
N ARG A 208 -0.29 -3.52 -20.91
CA ARG A 208 -1.54 -2.86 -21.31
C ARG A 208 -1.81 -1.57 -20.51
N LEU A 209 -1.32 -1.50 -19.29
CA LEU A 209 -1.43 -0.28 -18.50
C LEU A 209 -0.73 0.90 -19.19
N PRO A 210 -1.30 2.14 -19.14
CA PRO A 210 -0.69 3.31 -19.75
C PRO A 210 0.74 3.56 -19.28
N THR A 211 1.67 3.75 -20.21
CA THR A 211 3.09 3.99 -19.90
C THR A 211 3.37 5.41 -19.38
N ASN A 212 2.45 6.32 -19.59
CA ASN A 212 2.52 7.72 -19.17
C ASN A 212 1.75 8.03 -17.89
N ARG A 213 1.31 7.00 -17.16
CA ARG A 213 0.60 7.10 -15.89
C ARG A 213 1.24 6.17 -14.86
N PRO A 214 1.22 6.51 -13.56
CA PRO A 214 1.63 5.59 -12.50
C PRO A 214 0.85 4.29 -12.54
N ARG A 215 1.57 3.17 -12.40
CA ARG A 215 1.04 1.81 -12.40
C ARG A 215 1.25 1.18 -11.04
N TYR A 216 0.16 0.82 -10.41
CA TYR A 216 0.18 0.34 -9.03
C TYR A 216 -0.35 -1.09 -8.95
N VAL A 217 0.30 -1.98 -8.23
CA VAL A 217 -0.27 -3.28 -7.85
C VAL A 217 -0.49 -3.33 -6.35
N MET A 218 -1.72 -3.66 -5.96
CA MET A 218 -2.18 -3.61 -4.57
C MET A 218 -1.88 -4.92 -3.84
N GLY A 219 -1.34 -4.82 -2.62
CA GLY A 219 -1.20 -5.96 -1.69
C GLY A 219 -0.08 -6.96 -2.01
N VAL A 220 0.69 -6.78 -3.08
CA VAL A 220 1.82 -7.64 -3.46
C VAL A 220 3.07 -7.22 -2.70
N GLY A 221 3.79 -8.20 -2.09
CA GLY A 221 4.81 -7.78 -1.15
C GLY A 221 5.98 -8.69 -0.84
N THR A 222 6.16 -9.87 -1.45
CA THR A 222 7.45 -10.54 -1.31
C THR A 222 8.52 -9.81 -2.13
N PRO A 223 9.80 -9.78 -1.71
CA PRO A 223 10.86 -9.14 -2.49
C PRO A 223 10.91 -9.63 -3.94
N GLU A 224 10.75 -10.93 -4.14
CA GLU A 224 10.76 -11.57 -5.45
C GLU A 224 9.57 -11.11 -6.31
N ASP A 225 8.39 -10.99 -5.72
CA ASP A 225 7.18 -10.57 -6.45
C ASP A 225 7.26 -9.10 -6.85
N LEU A 226 7.86 -8.23 -6.00
CA LEU A 226 8.10 -6.84 -6.33
C LEU A 226 9.06 -6.71 -7.52
N VAL A 227 10.16 -7.46 -7.51
CA VAL A 227 11.15 -7.44 -8.60
C VAL A 227 10.51 -7.94 -9.91
N GLU A 228 9.71 -9.00 -9.84
CA GLU A 228 8.99 -9.51 -11.01
C GLU A 228 7.97 -8.48 -11.52
N ALA A 229 7.16 -7.89 -10.65
CA ALA A 229 6.18 -6.89 -11.05
C ALA A 229 6.82 -5.63 -11.67
N VAL A 230 7.96 -5.17 -11.14
CA VAL A 230 8.74 -4.08 -11.75
C VAL A 230 9.21 -4.46 -13.14
N SER A 231 9.60 -5.72 -13.38
CA SER A 231 9.97 -6.20 -14.73
C SER A 231 8.82 -6.14 -15.72
N GLN A 232 7.57 -6.20 -15.22
CA GLN A 232 6.35 -6.05 -16.02
C GLN A 232 5.88 -4.59 -16.13
N GLY A 233 6.64 -3.63 -15.61
CA GLY A 233 6.39 -2.20 -15.73
C GLY A 233 5.53 -1.60 -14.60
N ILE A 234 5.43 -2.25 -13.44
CA ILE A 234 4.74 -1.70 -12.28
C ILE A 234 5.65 -0.74 -11.51
N ASP A 235 5.10 0.39 -11.06
CA ASP A 235 5.83 1.48 -10.41
C ASP A 235 5.63 1.53 -8.90
N MET A 236 4.45 1.12 -8.40
CA MET A 236 4.01 1.34 -7.03
C MET A 236 3.47 0.06 -6.39
N PHE A 237 3.69 -0.05 -5.08
CA PHE A 237 3.32 -1.20 -4.27
C PHE A 237 2.91 -0.78 -2.87
N ASP A 238 2.01 -1.53 -2.26
CA ASP A 238 1.78 -1.54 -0.83
C ASP A 238 1.81 -2.96 -0.30
N CYS A 239 2.30 -3.13 0.91
CA CYS A 239 2.25 -4.41 1.59
C CYS A 239 2.50 -4.28 3.08
N VAL A 240 1.79 -5.07 3.87
CA VAL A 240 2.01 -5.18 5.32
C VAL A 240 3.17 -6.11 5.68
N MET A 241 3.70 -6.87 4.72
CA MET A 241 4.74 -7.88 4.97
C MET A 241 5.97 -7.34 5.69
N PRO A 242 6.59 -6.21 5.28
CA PRO A 242 7.81 -5.75 5.93
C PRO A 242 7.64 -5.59 7.43
N THR A 243 6.54 -4.96 7.84
CA THR A 243 6.27 -4.67 9.26
C THR A 243 5.63 -5.85 9.99
N ARG A 244 4.68 -6.56 9.37
CA ARG A 244 4.03 -7.74 9.97
C ARG A 244 5.03 -8.86 10.20
N ASN A 245 5.86 -9.17 9.21
CA ASN A 245 6.87 -10.23 9.30
C ASN A 245 7.94 -9.88 10.34
N ALA A 246 8.39 -8.61 10.39
CA ALA A 246 9.33 -8.14 11.40
C ALA A 246 8.83 -8.39 12.83
N ARG A 247 7.56 -8.03 13.12
CA ARG A 247 6.96 -8.30 14.45
C ARG A 247 6.92 -9.78 14.80
N ASN A 248 6.87 -10.65 13.80
CA ASN A 248 6.91 -12.11 13.95
C ASN A 248 8.33 -12.70 13.90
N GLY A 249 9.37 -11.86 13.82
CA GLY A 249 10.76 -12.28 13.76
C GLY A 249 11.20 -12.85 12.42
N TRP A 250 10.51 -12.46 11.32
CA TRP A 250 10.90 -12.81 9.97
C TRP A 250 11.53 -11.57 9.29
N LEU A 251 12.83 -11.68 8.95
CA LEU A 251 13.67 -10.60 8.46
C LEU A 251 14.12 -10.91 7.04
N PHE A 252 14.11 -9.89 6.19
CA PHE A 252 14.52 -9.99 4.80
C PHE A 252 15.95 -9.49 4.64
N THR A 253 16.78 -10.24 3.92
CA THR A 253 18.16 -9.85 3.60
C THR A 253 18.44 -10.05 2.12
N ARG A 254 19.58 -9.56 1.65
CA ARG A 254 20.01 -9.75 0.26
C ARG A 254 20.21 -11.23 -0.09
N HIS A 255 20.54 -12.07 0.88
CA HIS A 255 20.86 -13.49 0.69
C HIS A 255 19.70 -14.44 1.09
N GLY A 256 18.50 -13.90 1.35
CA GLY A 256 17.33 -14.70 1.74
C GLY A 256 16.72 -14.23 3.05
N ASP A 257 15.89 -15.08 3.64
CA ASP A 257 15.09 -14.72 4.81
C ASP A 257 15.64 -15.33 6.10
N LEU A 258 15.66 -14.52 7.15
CA LEU A 258 15.99 -14.95 8.51
C LEU A 258 14.73 -15.12 9.35
N LYS A 259 14.54 -16.28 9.95
CA LYS A 259 13.56 -16.49 11.02
C LYS A 259 14.30 -16.41 12.36
N ILE A 260 14.45 -15.20 12.90
CA ILE A 260 15.32 -14.89 14.03
C ILE A 260 14.97 -15.66 15.32
N ARG A 261 13.75 -16.20 15.41
CA ARG A 261 13.34 -17.07 16.54
C ARG A 261 13.96 -18.46 16.52
N ASN A 262 14.63 -18.86 15.43
CA ASN A 262 15.32 -20.16 15.34
C ASN A 262 16.49 -20.22 16.31
N ALA A 263 16.63 -21.38 16.99
CA ALA A 263 17.67 -21.60 18.01
C ALA A 263 19.11 -21.42 17.48
N ARG A 264 19.34 -21.58 16.17
CA ARG A 264 20.68 -21.37 15.56
C ARG A 264 21.23 -19.96 15.78
N PHE A 265 20.35 -18.96 16.01
CA PHE A 265 20.74 -17.57 16.21
C PHE A 265 21.01 -17.18 17.66
N LYS A 266 20.84 -18.10 18.63
CA LYS A 266 20.97 -17.80 20.07
C LYS A 266 22.34 -17.28 20.46
N ASP A 267 23.39 -17.69 19.74
CA ASP A 267 24.81 -17.37 20.00
C ASP A 267 25.47 -16.67 18.79
N ASP A 268 24.70 -16.22 17.80
CA ASP A 268 25.18 -15.61 16.55
C ASP A 268 25.53 -14.12 16.78
N LEU A 269 26.80 -13.78 16.68
CA LEU A 269 27.35 -12.44 16.93
C LEU A 269 27.24 -11.50 15.69
N LEU A 270 26.82 -12.01 14.54
CA LEU A 270 26.65 -11.19 13.33
C LEU A 270 25.42 -10.26 13.43
N PRO A 271 25.42 -9.12 12.73
CA PRO A 271 24.21 -8.34 12.53
C PRO A 271 23.16 -9.10 11.67
N ILE A 272 21.95 -8.59 11.56
CA ILE A 272 20.90 -9.21 10.70
C ILE A 272 21.47 -9.47 9.31
N ASP A 273 22.06 -8.45 8.70
CA ASP A 273 22.72 -8.52 7.40
C ASP A 273 23.98 -7.64 7.46
N PRO A 274 25.19 -8.25 7.30
CA PRO A 274 26.46 -7.50 7.36
C PRO A 274 26.62 -6.43 6.27
N GLU A 275 25.89 -6.56 5.14
CA GLU A 275 25.95 -5.60 4.05
C GLU A 275 24.87 -4.49 4.18
N CYS A 276 23.97 -4.60 5.17
CA CYS A 276 22.86 -3.66 5.35
C CYS A 276 23.29 -2.42 6.13
N THR A 277 22.96 -1.26 5.59
CA THR A 277 23.27 0.06 6.18
C THR A 277 22.17 0.60 7.09
N CYS A 278 21.18 -0.19 7.52
CA CYS A 278 20.16 0.27 8.44
C CYS A 278 20.70 0.54 9.86
N PRO A 279 20.01 1.34 10.69
CA PRO A 279 20.45 1.64 12.05
C PRO A 279 20.64 0.43 12.97
N ALA A 280 20.00 -0.69 12.66
CA ALA A 280 20.16 -1.93 13.43
C ALA A 280 21.42 -2.71 13.05
N CYS A 281 21.78 -2.71 11.74
CA CYS A 281 22.93 -3.48 11.22
C CYS A 281 24.22 -2.67 11.16
N SER A 282 24.14 -1.36 10.95
CA SER A 282 25.28 -0.44 10.83
C SER A 282 24.94 0.92 11.48
N PRO A 283 24.97 1.02 12.82
CA PRO A 283 24.67 2.28 13.51
C PRO A 283 25.61 3.41 13.10
N GLU A 284 26.89 3.10 12.85
CA GLU A 284 27.92 4.06 12.39
C GLU A 284 27.53 4.81 11.10
N SER A 285 26.81 4.15 10.19
CA SER A 285 26.26 4.78 8.98
C SER A 285 25.24 5.88 9.29
N HIS A 286 24.81 6.00 10.56
CA HIS A 286 23.84 6.98 11.05
C HIS A 286 24.46 7.87 12.15
N GLY A 287 25.79 7.93 12.25
CA GLY A 287 26.49 8.76 13.23
C GLY A 287 26.42 8.24 14.68
N ASP A 288 26.23 6.96 14.86
CA ASP A 288 26.15 6.28 16.16
C ASP A 288 27.33 5.34 16.30
N ASP A 289 28.24 5.60 17.24
CA ASP A 289 29.47 4.83 17.46
C ASP A 289 29.25 3.46 18.12
N ARG A 290 28.00 3.07 18.36
CA ARG A 290 27.68 1.74 18.93
C ARG A 290 27.96 0.61 17.94
N ALA A 291 28.28 -0.56 18.47
CA ALA A 291 28.33 -1.77 17.67
C ALA A 291 26.94 -2.17 17.11
N PRO A 292 26.89 -2.89 15.99
CA PRO A 292 25.65 -3.44 15.45
C PRO A 292 24.91 -4.32 16.46
N PHE A 293 23.57 -4.36 16.36
CA PHE A 293 22.78 -5.32 17.12
C PHE A 293 22.98 -6.73 16.56
N THR A 294 23.40 -7.66 17.41
CA THR A 294 23.66 -9.03 16.99
C THR A 294 22.39 -9.84 16.80
N ARG A 295 22.44 -10.87 15.94
CA ARG A 295 21.34 -11.82 15.77
C ARG A 295 21.00 -12.51 17.11
N ALA A 296 21.99 -12.81 17.96
CA ALA A 296 21.78 -13.36 19.30
C ALA A 296 20.91 -12.44 20.16
N TYR A 297 21.22 -11.15 20.19
CA TYR A 297 20.44 -10.18 20.96
C TYR A 297 19.01 -10.04 20.41
N LEU A 298 18.85 -9.94 19.08
CA LEU A 298 17.54 -9.90 18.45
C LEU A 298 16.73 -11.18 18.66
N HIS A 299 17.39 -12.35 18.63
CA HIS A 299 16.78 -13.63 19.00
C HIS A 299 16.21 -13.58 20.42
N HIS A 300 17.03 -13.11 21.39
CA HIS A 300 16.60 -12.94 22.78
C HIS A 300 15.36 -12.02 22.86
N LEU A 301 15.43 -10.81 22.30
CA LEU A 301 14.30 -9.84 22.30
C LEU A 301 13.03 -10.41 21.71
N GLN A 302 13.12 -11.13 20.58
CA GLN A 302 11.98 -11.76 19.92
C GLN A 302 11.42 -12.95 20.71
N ARG A 303 12.22 -13.66 21.46
CA ARG A 303 11.78 -14.78 22.31
C ARG A 303 11.09 -14.31 23.58
N THR A 304 11.50 -13.17 24.12
CA THR A 304 10.92 -12.53 25.30
C THR A 304 9.79 -11.56 24.96
N ASN A 305 9.47 -11.37 23.65
CA ASN A 305 8.48 -10.44 23.13
C ASN A 305 8.71 -8.97 23.55
N GLU A 306 9.98 -8.56 23.62
CA GLU A 306 10.35 -7.18 23.90
C GLU A 306 10.04 -6.26 22.70
N MET A 307 9.46 -5.09 22.97
CA MET A 307 9.10 -4.11 21.93
C MET A 307 10.29 -3.66 21.09
N LEU A 308 11.47 -3.55 21.70
CA LEU A 308 12.71 -3.18 21.00
C LEU A 308 13.02 -4.15 19.87
N GLY A 309 12.82 -5.46 20.08
CA GLY A 309 13.03 -6.48 19.06
C GLY A 309 12.14 -6.26 17.83
N ALA A 310 10.86 -5.98 18.04
CA ALA A 310 9.92 -5.66 16.97
C ALA A 310 10.27 -4.34 16.25
N SER A 311 10.72 -3.33 16.98
CA SER A 311 11.14 -2.03 16.44
C SER A 311 12.37 -2.15 15.55
N LEU A 312 13.44 -2.79 16.04
CA LEU A 312 14.68 -2.99 15.27
C LEU A 312 14.46 -3.86 14.02
N ALA A 313 13.66 -4.92 14.16
CA ALA A 313 13.29 -5.79 13.05
C ALA A 313 12.48 -5.02 11.99
N THR A 314 11.55 -4.15 12.41
CA THR A 314 10.76 -3.31 11.50
C THR A 314 11.62 -2.29 10.77
N LEU A 315 12.51 -1.59 11.48
CA LEU A 315 13.48 -0.67 10.88
C LEU A 315 14.32 -1.36 9.80
N HIS A 316 14.84 -2.55 10.11
CA HIS A 316 15.62 -3.32 9.15
C HIS A 316 14.81 -3.71 7.91
N ASN A 317 13.63 -4.31 8.08
CA ASN A 317 12.81 -4.75 6.96
C ASN A 317 12.37 -3.57 6.08
N LEU A 318 11.95 -2.45 6.66
CA LEU A 318 11.59 -1.25 5.90
C LEU A 318 12.81 -0.70 5.14
N HIS A 319 13.96 -0.65 5.78
CA HIS A 319 15.20 -0.21 5.12
C HIS A 319 15.54 -1.12 3.92
N PHE A 320 15.46 -2.44 4.10
CA PHE A 320 15.71 -3.41 3.03
C PHE A 320 14.78 -3.17 1.83
N TYR A 321 13.47 -3.04 2.05
CA TYR A 321 12.52 -2.79 0.97
C TYR A 321 12.78 -1.45 0.27
N MET A 322 13.01 -0.39 1.02
CA MET A 322 13.31 0.93 0.46
C MET A 322 14.64 0.94 -0.30
N GLN A 323 15.64 0.22 0.17
CA GLN A 323 16.92 0.07 -0.52
C GLN A 323 16.75 -0.71 -1.83
N MET A 324 16.05 -1.84 -1.80
CA MET A 324 15.74 -2.65 -2.99
C MET A 324 15.02 -1.81 -4.05
N MET A 325 14.02 -1.01 -3.66
CA MET A 325 13.29 -0.13 -4.60
C MET A 325 14.22 0.96 -5.19
N ARG A 326 15.13 1.53 -4.40
CA ARG A 326 16.13 2.48 -4.91
C ARG A 326 17.07 1.83 -5.90
N GLU A 327 17.59 0.64 -5.59
CA GLU A 327 18.49 -0.11 -6.48
C GLU A 327 17.82 -0.46 -7.82
N MET A 328 16.56 -0.92 -7.78
CA MET A 328 15.78 -1.18 -9.00
C MET A 328 15.63 0.07 -9.84
N ARG A 329 15.26 1.20 -9.23
CA ARG A 329 15.12 2.49 -9.94
C ARG A 329 16.45 2.92 -10.58
N GLU A 330 17.56 2.84 -9.87
CA GLU A 330 18.88 3.16 -10.42
C GLU A 330 19.26 2.20 -11.55
N ALA A 331 18.97 0.91 -11.41
CA ALA A 331 19.26 -0.08 -12.44
C ALA A 331 18.46 0.20 -13.73
N ILE A 332 17.19 0.60 -13.62
CA ILE A 332 16.35 1.03 -14.74
C ILE A 332 16.94 2.27 -15.40
N LEU A 333 17.25 3.31 -14.64
CA LEU A 333 17.82 4.56 -15.16
C LEU A 333 19.15 4.35 -15.90
N ARG A 334 19.93 3.34 -15.49
CA ARG A 334 21.21 2.96 -16.13
C ARG A 334 21.07 1.92 -17.22
N GLY A 335 19.86 1.48 -17.56
CA GLY A 335 19.61 0.46 -18.60
C GLY A 335 20.14 -0.94 -18.26
N ARG A 336 20.29 -1.28 -16.96
CA ARG A 336 20.88 -2.55 -16.51
C ARG A 336 19.97 -3.35 -15.55
N PHE A 337 18.66 -3.09 -15.59
CA PHE A 337 17.72 -3.73 -14.68
C PHE A 337 17.73 -5.27 -14.77
N GLU A 338 17.80 -5.84 -15.96
CA GLU A 338 17.82 -7.29 -16.15
C GLU A 338 19.09 -7.96 -15.58
N ALA A 339 20.24 -7.28 -15.59
CA ALA A 339 21.45 -7.77 -14.94
C ALA A 339 21.27 -7.74 -13.41
N TRP A 340 20.81 -6.61 -12.88
CA TRP A 340 20.53 -6.45 -11.43
C TRP A 340 19.51 -7.49 -10.95
N ARG A 341 18.43 -7.74 -11.71
CA ARG A 341 17.40 -8.73 -11.38
C ARG A 341 17.98 -10.14 -11.27
N ARG A 342 18.85 -10.55 -12.21
CA ARG A 342 19.52 -11.86 -12.13
C ARG A 342 20.42 -11.97 -10.91
N ASP A 343 21.22 -10.94 -10.64
CA ASP A 343 22.13 -10.91 -9.49
C ASP A 343 21.35 -10.95 -8.17
N PHE A 344 20.27 -10.19 -8.04
CA PHE A 344 19.40 -10.20 -6.90
C PHE A 344 18.74 -11.57 -6.67
N SER A 345 18.17 -12.17 -7.71
CA SER A 345 17.55 -13.50 -7.63
C SER A 345 18.58 -14.59 -7.31
N GLY A 346 19.78 -14.50 -7.87
CA GLY A 346 20.87 -15.42 -7.58
C GLY A 346 21.34 -15.33 -6.11
N ALA A 347 21.52 -14.13 -5.59
CA ALA A 347 21.92 -13.92 -4.20
C ALA A 347 20.87 -14.45 -3.22
N ARG A 348 19.58 -14.17 -3.45
CA ARG A 348 18.50 -14.66 -2.58
C ARG A 348 18.31 -16.19 -2.66
N GLY A 349 18.61 -16.81 -3.79
CA GLY A 349 18.55 -18.26 -3.97
C GLY A 349 19.66 -19.03 -3.25
N GLN A 350 20.76 -18.37 -2.86
CA GLN A 350 21.86 -19.00 -2.11
C GLN A 350 21.47 -19.34 -0.66
N GLY A 351 20.51 -18.61 -0.12
CA GLY A 351 20.12 -18.75 1.28
C GLY A 351 21.13 -18.12 2.25
N ILE A 352 20.78 -18.10 3.54
CA ILE A 352 21.67 -17.66 4.61
C ILE A 352 22.19 -18.91 5.32
N GLU A 353 23.49 -19.12 5.26
CA GLU A 353 24.20 -20.18 6.01
C GLU A 353 24.08 -19.99 7.53
#